data_40dc4ac63c91369546db64baa1cf2ea8
#
_entry.id   40dc4ac63c91369546db64baa1cf2ea8
#
_cell.length_a   1.000
_cell.length_b   1.000
_cell.length_c   1.000
_cell.angle_alpha   90.00
_cell.angle_beta   90.00
_cell.angle_gamma   90.00
#
_symmetry.space_group_name_H-M   'P 1'
#
loop_
_entity.id
_entity.type
_entity.pdbx_description
1 polymer ?
#
loop_
_entity_poly.entity_id
_entity_poly.type
_entity_poly.pdbx_seq_one_letter_code
_entity_poly.pdbx_strand_id
1 'polypeptide(L)'
;MKKFYALLPFLGLFLIACEDDTPIDTPDPTPIEYTSGTADFSNYVAIGNSLTAGYSDNALFIDGQTASFPNMLATNFALAGGGSFEIPFMADNLGGMTLGGNPVAGNRLILSFLGASPSPVPVEGQGSTEISNKLTGTYNNMGVPGAKSYELLAPGYGSVTGVAMGTANPYFARFSSSETATVIGDAAAQGATFFTLWAGANDILIYATGGGTGVDQ
;
A
#
# COMPACT_ATOMS: atom_id res chain seq x y z
N MET A 1 77.01 -2.79 29.36
CA MET A 1 77.19 -1.58 28.56
C MET A 1 77.15 -1.93 27.08
N LYS A 2 76.47 -1.19 26.28
CA LYS A 2 76.27 -1.30 24.81
C LYS A 2 75.07 -2.15 24.39
N LYS A 3 74.03 -1.48 23.95
CA LYS A 3 73.34 -1.48 22.65
C LYS A 3 71.86 -1.10 22.83
N PHE A 4 71.61 0.17 22.80
CA PHE A 4 70.27 0.75 22.69
C PHE A 4 70.37 1.95 21.78
N TYR A 5 70.41 1.78 20.46
CA TYR A 5 70.22 2.85 19.46
C TYR A 5 70.01 2.22 18.07
N ALA A 6 68.89 1.60 17.79
CA ALA A 6 68.53 1.22 16.43
C ALA A 6 67.03 1.00 16.22
N LEU A 7 66.18 1.88 16.84
CA LEU A 7 64.74 1.74 16.61
C LEU A 7 64.03 3.11 16.41
N LEU A 8 64.68 4.11 15.86
CA LEU A 8 64.09 5.42 15.72
C LEU A 8 64.14 6.07 14.32
N PRO A 9 64.23 5.36 13.18
CA PRO A 9 63.99 6.03 11.90
C PRO A 9 62.79 5.47 11.11
N PHE A 10 61.89 4.67 11.72
CA PHE A 10 60.77 4.08 10.95
C PHE A 10 59.42 4.68 11.22
N LEU A 11 59.32 5.75 12.02
CA LEU A 11 58.06 6.43 12.37
C LEU A 11 57.83 7.72 11.58
N GLY A 12 58.64 8.01 10.58
CA GLY A 12 58.60 9.28 9.82
C GLY A 12 58.04 9.21 8.40
N LEU A 13 57.55 8.05 7.95
CA LEU A 13 57.19 7.86 6.52
C LEU A 13 55.70 7.62 6.24
N PHE A 14 54.79 7.89 7.22
CA PHE A 14 53.35 7.68 7.04
C PHE A 14 52.50 8.95 6.98
N LEU A 15 53.07 10.10 6.72
CA LEU A 15 52.31 11.37 6.67
C LEU A 15 52.34 12.07 5.31
N ILE A 16 52.62 11.39 4.22
CA ILE A 16 52.50 11.96 2.87
C ILE A 16 51.66 11.03 2.00
N ALA A 17 50.37 10.99 2.31
CA ALA A 17 49.38 10.41 1.40
C ALA A 17 48.02 10.98 1.81
N CYS A 18 47.67 12.13 1.33
CA CYS A 18 46.33 12.67 1.07
C CYS A 18 46.43 14.19 0.89
N GLU A 19 46.90 14.63 -0.26
CA GLU A 19 46.62 15.97 -0.78
C GLU A 19 46.57 15.85 -2.30
N ASP A 20 45.41 15.41 -2.77
CA ASP A 20 44.94 15.76 -4.11
C ASP A 20 43.47 16.17 -3.96
N ASP A 21 43.26 17.25 -3.16
CA ASP A 21 42.01 18.03 -3.18
C ASP A 21 42.06 18.96 -4.42
N THR A 22 42.22 18.40 -5.60
CA THR A 22 41.69 19.06 -6.77
C THR A 22 40.17 18.95 -6.63
N PRO A 23 39.41 20.04 -6.52
CA PRO A 23 37.97 19.98 -6.61
C PRO A 23 37.65 19.28 -7.94
N ILE A 24 37.14 18.06 -7.85
CA ILE A 24 36.50 17.45 -9.02
C ILE A 24 35.32 18.38 -9.28
N ASP A 25 35.46 19.20 -10.33
CA ASP A 25 34.39 20.01 -10.86
C ASP A 25 33.32 19.02 -11.38
N THR A 26 32.58 18.45 -10.44
CA THR A 26 31.41 17.62 -10.78
C THR A 26 30.42 18.61 -11.39
N PRO A 27 30.13 18.50 -12.69
CA PRO A 27 29.12 19.38 -13.30
C PRO A 27 27.86 19.25 -12.44
N ASP A 28 27.31 20.41 -12.08
CA ASP A 28 26.04 20.49 -11.35
C ASP A 28 25.03 19.57 -12.06
N PRO A 29 24.45 18.56 -11.39
CA PRO A 29 23.60 17.61 -12.07
C PRO A 29 22.49 18.39 -12.77
N THR A 30 22.48 18.34 -14.09
CA THR A 30 21.38 18.92 -14.88
C THR A 30 20.07 18.38 -14.31
N PRO A 31 19.11 19.24 -13.94
CA PRO A 31 17.83 18.78 -13.43
C PRO A 31 17.21 17.77 -14.41
N ILE A 32 16.86 16.59 -13.91
CA ILE A 32 16.17 15.58 -14.73
C ILE A 32 14.77 16.12 -14.98
N GLU A 33 14.45 16.45 -16.22
CA GLU A 33 13.10 16.81 -16.64
C GLU A 33 12.33 15.52 -16.95
N TYR A 34 11.30 15.22 -16.14
CA TYR A 34 10.42 14.08 -16.36
C TYR A 34 9.29 14.46 -17.31
N THR A 35 8.97 13.58 -18.25
CA THR A 35 7.88 13.78 -19.20
C THR A 35 7.04 12.52 -19.28
N SER A 36 5.72 12.70 -19.44
CA SER A 36 4.78 11.59 -19.64
C SER A 36 4.83 11.00 -21.06
N GLY A 37 5.60 11.62 -21.97
CA GLY A 37 5.54 11.26 -23.38
C GLY A 37 4.12 11.47 -23.95
N THR A 38 3.49 10.42 -24.44
CA THR A 38 2.12 10.44 -24.96
C THR A 38 1.07 9.99 -23.95
N ALA A 39 1.48 9.58 -22.74
CA ALA A 39 0.55 9.17 -21.69
C ALA A 39 0.00 10.40 -20.94
N ASP A 40 -1.26 10.31 -20.55
CA ASP A 40 -1.93 11.34 -19.75
C ASP A 40 -2.15 10.80 -18.34
N PHE A 41 -1.36 11.28 -17.38
CA PHE A 41 -1.46 10.90 -15.97
C PHE A 41 -2.30 11.86 -15.14
N SER A 42 -3.00 12.82 -15.76
CA SER A 42 -3.75 13.87 -15.05
C SER A 42 -4.87 13.31 -14.16
N ASN A 43 -5.41 12.15 -14.49
CA ASN A 43 -6.40 11.44 -13.67
C ASN A 43 -6.10 9.93 -13.64
N TYR A 44 -5.20 9.52 -12.76
CA TYR A 44 -4.85 8.12 -12.55
C TYR A 44 -5.81 7.46 -11.56
N VAL A 45 -6.37 6.29 -11.92
CA VAL A 45 -7.21 5.45 -11.05
C VAL A 45 -6.63 4.04 -10.98
N ALA A 46 -6.46 3.51 -9.77
CA ALA A 46 -5.97 2.15 -9.54
C ALA A 46 -7.12 1.24 -9.07
N ILE A 47 -7.38 0.18 -9.81
CA ILE A 47 -8.46 -0.77 -9.54
C ILE A 47 -7.84 -2.13 -9.19
N GLY A 48 -8.37 -2.80 -8.17
CA GLY A 48 -7.86 -4.13 -7.84
C GLY A 48 -8.27 -4.64 -6.48
N ASN A 49 -7.46 -5.56 -5.96
CA ASN A 49 -7.69 -6.25 -4.69
C ASN A 49 -6.82 -5.68 -3.54
N SER A 50 -6.47 -6.53 -2.58
CA SER A 50 -5.66 -6.20 -1.41
C SER A 50 -4.32 -5.55 -1.72
N LEU A 51 -3.61 -6.00 -2.78
CA LEU A 51 -2.32 -5.43 -3.18
C LEU A 51 -2.47 -3.99 -3.67
N THR A 52 -3.53 -3.69 -4.42
CA THR A 52 -3.86 -2.33 -4.86
C THR A 52 -4.24 -1.45 -3.67
N ALA A 53 -5.01 -1.98 -2.71
CA ALA A 53 -5.40 -1.23 -1.52
C ALA A 53 -4.22 -0.88 -0.60
N GLY A 54 -3.12 -1.63 -0.62
CA GLY A 54 -2.01 -1.52 0.33
C GLY A 54 -2.22 -2.36 1.59
N TYR A 55 -2.96 -3.47 1.46
CA TYR A 55 -3.16 -4.43 2.54
C TYR A 55 -1.88 -5.19 2.83
N SER A 56 -1.43 -5.17 4.07
CA SER A 56 -0.26 -5.89 4.57
C SER A 56 -0.48 -6.32 6.02
N ASP A 57 0.39 -7.16 6.56
CA ASP A 57 0.32 -7.61 7.96
C ASP A 57 -1.09 -8.09 8.38
N ASN A 58 -1.80 -8.72 7.45
CA ASN A 58 -3.16 -9.24 7.63
C ASN A 58 -4.24 -8.17 7.88
N ALA A 59 -4.01 -6.90 7.53
CA ALA A 59 -5.00 -5.83 7.65
C ALA A 59 -4.78 -4.70 6.63
N LEU A 60 -5.76 -3.80 6.52
CA LEU A 60 -5.63 -2.51 5.87
C LEU A 60 -5.46 -1.44 6.94
N PHE A 61 -4.45 -0.57 6.83
CA PHE A 61 -4.15 0.50 7.77
C PHE A 61 -3.41 1.64 7.07
N ILE A 62 -3.35 2.83 7.68
CA ILE A 62 -2.86 4.06 7.04
C ILE A 62 -1.47 3.90 6.41
N ASP A 63 -0.49 3.36 7.15
CA ASP A 63 0.88 3.25 6.65
C ASP A 63 0.97 2.25 5.48
N GLY A 64 0.23 1.14 5.54
CA GLY A 64 0.13 0.18 4.45
C GLY A 64 -0.50 0.80 3.18
N GLN A 65 -1.56 1.58 3.35
CA GLN A 65 -2.20 2.31 2.25
C GLN A 65 -1.27 3.36 1.65
N THR A 66 -0.54 4.09 2.49
CA THR A 66 0.46 5.07 2.06
C THR A 66 1.60 4.43 1.29
N ALA A 67 2.03 3.23 1.68
CA ALA A 67 3.06 2.46 1.01
C ALA A 67 2.54 1.61 -0.17
N SER A 68 1.27 1.74 -0.56
CA SER A 68 0.70 0.99 -1.67
C SER A 68 1.38 1.32 -3.01
N PHE A 69 1.49 0.30 -3.90
CA PHE A 69 2.12 0.52 -5.21
C PHE A 69 1.41 1.60 -6.04
N PRO A 70 0.07 1.75 -6.01
CA PRO A 70 -0.58 2.83 -6.74
C PRO A 70 -0.19 4.22 -6.24
N ASN A 71 -0.03 4.39 -4.92
CA ASN A 71 0.44 5.65 -4.37
C ASN A 71 1.88 5.97 -4.76
N MET A 72 2.75 4.94 -4.80
CA MET A 72 4.13 5.10 -5.31
C MET A 72 4.13 5.48 -6.79
N LEU A 73 3.27 4.88 -7.62
CA LEU A 73 3.12 5.25 -9.03
C LEU A 73 2.60 6.68 -9.17
N ALA A 74 1.55 7.05 -8.43
CA ALA A 74 0.98 8.40 -8.46
C ALA A 74 2.02 9.47 -8.08
N THR A 75 2.84 9.20 -7.05
CA THR A 75 3.94 10.09 -6.66
C THR A 75 4.94 10.31 -7.81
N ASN A 76 5.26 9.24 -8.55
CA ASN A 76 6.14 9.35 -9.71
C ASN A 76 5.45 10.03 -10.92
N PHE A 77 4.17 9.73 -11.15
CA PHE A 77 3.39 10.39 -12.20
C PHE A 77 3.26 11.90 -11.98
N ALA A 78 3.18 12.33 -10.72
CA ALA A 78 3.16 13.75 -10.38
C ALA A 78 4.39 14.52 -10.92
N LEU A 79 5.56 13.87 -11.00
CA LEU A 79 6.77 14.44 -11.60
C LEU A 79 6.64 14.66 -13.11
N ALA A 80 5.72 13.93 -13.76
CA ALA A 80 5.46 13.97 -15.21
C ALA A 80 4.08 14.58 -15.55
N GLY A 81 3.55 15.46 -14.69
CA GLY A 81 2.27 16.14 -14.91
C GLY A 81 1.04 15.38 -14.41
N GLY A 82 1.22 14.38 -13.55
CA GLY A 82 0.11 13.66 -12.90
C GLY A 82 -0.70 14.52 -11.93
N GLY A 83 -1.99 14.19 -11.78
CA GLY A 83 -2.90 14.84 -10.85
C GLY A 83 -2.81 14.29 -9.41
N SER A 84 -3.75 14.72 -8.56
CA SER A 84 -3.90 14.21 -7.20
C SER A 84 -4.30 12.73 -7.21
N PHE A 85 -3.95 12.02 -6.13
CA PHE A 85 -4.30 10.62 -5.95
C PHE A 85 -4.90 10.42 -4.56
N GLU A 86 -6.22 10.31 -4.52
CA GLU A 86 -6.97 10.19 -3.27
C GLU A 86 -7.11 8.73 -2.84
N ILE A 87 -6.83 8.46 -1.56
CA ILE A 87 -6.88 7.13 -0.96
C ILE A 87 -7.99 7.10 0.10
N PRO A 88 -8.87 6.08 0.10
CA PRO A 88 -9.90 5.91 1.15
C PRO A 88 -9.25 5.36 2.43
N PHE A 89 -8.50 6.22 3.14
CA PHE A 89 -7.74 5.82 4.31
C PHE A 89 -8.61 5.17 5.40
N MET A 90 -8.02 4.21 6.09
CA MET A 90 -8.49 3.76 7.39
C MET A 90 -8.36 4.91 8.40
N ALA A 91 -9.07 4.82 9.53
CA ALA A 91 -9.03 5.87 10.54
C ALA A 91 -7.77 5.83 11.42
N ASP A 92 -7.06 4.71 11.43
CA ASP A 92 -5.86 4.51 12.24
C ASP A 92 -4.88 3.48 11.63
N ASN A 93 -3.79 3.22 12.35
CA ASN A 93 -2.77 2.22 12.00
C ASN A 93 -2.97 0.87 12.71
N LEU A 94 -4.11 0.63 13.36
CA LEU A 94 -4.43 -0.68 13.94
C LEU A 94 -5.00 -1.64 12.90
N GLY A 95 -5.81 -1.13 11.96
CA GLY A 95 -6.38 -1.90 10.85
C GLY A 95 -7.70 -2.58 11.14
N GLY A 96 -8.13 -2.64 12.42
CA GLY A 96 -9.43 -3.18 12.80
C GLY A 96 -10.58 -2.30 12.34
N MET A 97 -11.71 -2.93 11.98
CA MET A 97 -12.94 -2.24 11.59
C MET A 97 -14.12 -2.69 12.44
N THR A 98 -15.06 -1.77 12.65
CA THR A 98 -16.33 -2.05 13.33
C THR A 98 -17.54 -1.69 12.46
N LEU A 99 -18.67 -2.33 12.74
CA LEU A 99 -19.98 -1.95 12.23
C LEU A 99 -20.95 -1.86 13.41
N GLY A 100 -21.43 -0.67 13.70
CA GLY A 100 -22.24 -0.39 14.89
C GLY A 100 -21.49 -0.74 16.19
N GLY A 101 -20.17 -0.53 16.24
CA GLY A 101 -19.30 -0.83 17.36
C GLY A 101 -18.90 -2.31 17.48
N ASN A 102 -19.43 -3.21 16.66
CA ASN A 102 -19.05 -4.63 16.66
C ASN A 102 -17.89 -4.89 15.70
N PRO A 103 -16.84 -5.64 16.12
CA PRO A 103 -15.72 -5.97 15.26
C PRO A 103 -16.13 -6.74 14.00
N VAL A 104 -15.66 -6.28 12.83
CA VAL A 104 -15.84 -6.92 11.51
C VAL A 104 -14.52 -7.41 10.94
N ALA A 105 -13.43 -6.69 11.21
CA ALA A 105 -12.08 -7.10 10.88
C ALA A 105 -11.14 -6.87 12.06
N GLY A 106 -10.12 -7.76 12.14
CA GLY A 106 -9.11 -7.68 13.18
C GLY A 106 -8.00 -6.67 12.90
N ASN A 107 -7.21 -6.39 13.92
CA ASN A 107 -6.03 -5.53 13.81
C ASN A 107 -4.91 -6.23 13.03
N ARG A 108 -4.00 -5.41 12.48
CA ARG A 108 -2.79 -5.90 11.82
C ARG A 108 -1.92 -6.73 12.76
N LEU A 109 -1.12 -7.60 12.18
CA LEU A 109 -0.20 -8.44 12.92
C LEU A 109 1.16 -7.74 13.09
N ILE A 110 1.81 -8.03 14.21
CA ILE A 110 3.22 -7.73 14.47
C ILE A 110 3.93 -8.99 14.90
N LEU A 111 5.24 -9.06 14.68
CA LEU A 111 6.05 -10.17 15.17
C LEU A 111 6.31 -10.01 16.67
N SER A 112 5.82 -10.95 17.47
CA SER A 112 6.05 -11.00 18.92
C SER A 112 7.19 -11.98 19.24
N PHE A 113 8.05 -11.59 20.18
CA PHE A 113 9.16 -12.40 20.71
C PHE A 113 8.90 -12.86 22.16
N LEU A 114 7.68 -12.73 22.65
CA LEU A 114 7.32 -13.07 24.05
C LEU A 114 7.10 -14.57 24.28
N GLY A 115 6.99 -15.38 23.22
CA GLY A 115 6.81 -16.83 23.32
C GLY A 115 8.11 -17.62 23.17
N ALA A 116 8.00 -18.95 23.13
CA ALA A 116 9.12 -19.86 22.89
C ALA A 116 9.75 -19.71 21.50
N SER A 117 8.99 -19.17 20.54
CA SER A 117 9.43 -18.84 19.19
C SER A 117 8.75 -17.53 18.74
N PRO A 118 9.40 -16.74 17.87
CA PRO A 118 8.75 -15.58 17.27
C PRO A 118 7.46 -15.97 16.55
N SER A 119 6.37 -15.25 16.81
CA SER A 119 5.07 -15.53 16.18
C SER A 119 4.31 -14.23 15.87
N PRO A 120 3.51 -14.21 14.79
CA PRO A 120 2.62 -13.08 14.50
C PRO A 120 1.51 -13.01 15.56
N VAL A 121 1.28 -11.81 16.10
CA VAL A 121 0.18 -11.53 17.04
C VAL A 121 -0.53 -10.24 16.61
N PRO A 122 -1.85 -10.11 16.83
CA PRO A 122 -2.54 -8.85 16.56
C PRO A 122 -2.00 -7.72 17.44
N VAL A 123 -1.90 -6.52 16.88
CA VAL A 123 -1.64 -5.31 17.67
C VAL A 123 -2.81 -5.12 18.63
N GLU A 124 -2.50 -4.79 19.89
CA GLU A 124 -3.51 -4.54 20.92
C GLU A 124 -4.29 -3.24 20.65
N GLY A 125 -5.53 -3.20 21.10
CA GLY A 125 -6.41 -2.04 20.99
C GLY A 125 -7.63 -2.30 20.10
N GLN A 126 -8.54 -1.35 20.07
CA GLN A 126 -9.72 -1.35 19.19
C GLN A 126 -9.49 -0.40 18.04
N GLY A 127 -9.51 -0.90 16.82
CA GLY A 127 -9.48 -0.06 15.62
C GLY A 127 -10.67 0.93 15.59
N SER A 128 -10.41 2.14 15.15
CA SER A 128 -11.39 3.24 15.16
C SER A 128 -12.15 3.40 13.84
N THR A 129 -11.89 2.55 12.85
CA THR A 129 -12.60 2.58 11.57
C THR A 129 -14.01 1.99 11.71
N GLU A 130 -15.02 2.84 11.66
CA GLU A 130 -16.44 2.45 11.71
C GLU A 130 -17.03 2.50 10.30
N ILE A 131 -17.51 1.35 9.79
CA ILE A 131 -17.97 1.18 8.40
C ILE A 131 -19.19 2.06 8.08
N SER A 132 -20.09 2.25 9.05
CA SER A 132 -21.27 3.10 8.88
C SER A 132 -20.93 4.58 8.72
N ASN A 133 -19.74 5.02 9.13
CA ASN A 133 -19.22 6.35 8.88
C ASN A 133 -18.61 6.41 7.46
N LYS A 134 -19.48 6.41 6.43
CA LYS A 134 -19.02 6.40 5.04
C LYS A 134 -18.14 7.60 4.73
N LEU A 135 -17.04 7.32 4.07
CA LEU A 135 -16.18 8.34 3.48
C LEU A 135 -16.92 8.99 2.29
N THR A 136 -16.75 10.29 2.12
CA THR A 136 -17.38 11.05 1.04
C THR A 136 -16.34 11.57 0.06
N GLY A 137 -16.66 11.60 -1.22
CA GLY A 137 -15.77 12.06 -2.28
C GLY A 137 -15.46 10.95 -3.28
N THR A 138 -14.54 11.23 -4.20
CA THR A 138 -14.01 10.28 -5.17
C THR A 138 -12.63 9.83 -4.72
N TYR A 139 -12.33 8.55 -4.89
CA TYR A 139 -11.05 7.96 -4.48
C TYR A 139 -10.38 7.29 -5.67
N ASN A 140 -9.14 7.68 -5.92
CA ASN A 140 -8.35 7.15 -7.02
C ASN A 140 -7.85 5.72 -6.74
N ASN A 141 -7.62 5.38 -5.46
CA ASN A 141 -7.32 4.01 -5.09
C ASN A 141 -8.63 3.23 -4.84
N MET A 142 -9.02 2.47 -5.85
CA MET A 142 -10.18 1.57 -5.86
C MET A 142 -9.80 0.12 -5.55
N GLY A 143 -8.74 -0.08 -4.77
CA GLY A 143 -8.33 -1.39 -4.27
C GLY A 143 -9.27 -1.90 -3.18
N VAL A 144 -9.77 -3.12 -3.32
CA VAL A 144 -10.70 -3.75 -2.39
C VAL A 144 -10.14 -5.08 -1.89
N PRO A 145 -9.63 -5.14 -0.64
CA PRO A 145 -9.11 -6.39 -0.08
C PRO A 145 -10.12 -7.54 -0.18
N GLY A 146 -9.65 -8.71 -0.62
CA GLY A 146 -10.46 -9.91 -0.78
C GLY A 146 -11.25 -10.01 -2.09
N ALA A 147 -11.37 -8.93 -2.85
CA ALA A 147 -12.19 -8.93 -4.07
C ALA A 147 -11.68 -9.93 -5.10
N LYS A 148 -12.59 -10.75 -5.62
CA LYS A 148 -12.42 -11.58 -6.81
C LYS A 148 -12.77 -10.77 -8.06
N SER A 149 -12.40 -11.26 -9.23
CA SER A 149 -12.60 -10.54 -10.49
C SER A 149 -14.08 -10.20 -10.76
N TYR A 150 -14.98 -11.12 -10.56
CA TYR A 150 -16.41 -10.93 -10.79
C TYR A 150 -17.07 -10.01 -9.73
N GLU A 151 -16.54 -9.97 -8.51
CA GLU A 151 -17.04 -9.11 -7.43
C GLU A 151 -16.83 -7.62 -7.70
N LEU A 152 -15.82 -7.28 -8.50
CA LEU A 152 -15.61 -5.88 -8.95
C LEU A 152 -16.79 -5.34 -9.78
N LEU A 153 -17.60 -6.24 -10.36
CA LEU A 153 -18.79 -5.93 -11.15
C LEU A 153 -20.09 -6.19 -10.39
N ALA A 154 -20.02 -6.71 -9.16
CA ALA A 154 -21.21 -7.14 -8.41
C ALA A 154 -21.95 -5.92 -7.83
N PRO A 155 -23.20 -5.65 -8.19
CA PRO A 155 -24.02 -4.65 -7.53
C PRO A 155 -24.24 -5.01 -6.05
N GLY A 156 -24.15 -3.99 -5.18
CA GLY A 156 -24.31 -4.19 -3.73
C GLY A 156 -23.07 -4.68 -3.00
N TYR A 157 -21.95 -4.89 -3.69
CA TYR A 157 -20.70 -5.32 -3.06
C TYR A 157 -20.15 -4.30 -2.05
N GLY A 158 -20.55 -3.02 -2.14
CA GLY A 158 -20.25 -1.93 -1.19
C GLY A 158 -21.44 -1.53 -0.29
N SER A 159 -22.45 -2.42 -0.11
CA SER A 159 -23.59 -2.13 0.74
C SER A 159 -23.26 -2.29 2.23
N VAL A 160 -23.48 -1.24 3.04
CA VAL A 160 -23.33 -1.33 4.52
C VAL A 160 -24.30 -2.34 5.10
N THR A 161 -25.55 -2.38 4.60
CA THR A 161 -26.54 -3.39 4.98
C THR A 161 -26.08 -4.79 4.59
N GLY A 162 -25.48 -4.94 3.41
CA GLY A 162 -24.91 -6.20 2.96
C GLY A 162 -23.76 -6.69 3.82
N VAL A 163 -22.92 -5.80 4.36
CA VAL A 163 -21.87 -6.15 5.33
C VAL A 163 -22.46 -6.79 6.58
N ALA A 164 -23.54 -6.24 7.13
CA ALA A 164 -24.23 -6.81 8.29
C ALA A 164 -24.80 -8.22 8.02
N MET A 165 -25.10 -8.52 6.75
CA MET A 165 -25.61 -9.84 6.29
C MET A 165 -24.50 -10.77 5.79
N GLY A 166 -23.23 -10.34 5.75
CA GLY A 166 -22.11 -11.10 5.19
C GLY A 166 -22.14 -11.26 3.66
N THR A 167 -22.87 -10.40 2.94
CA THR A 167 -23.03 -10.44 1.48
C THR A 167 -22.31 -9.31 0.74
N ALA A 168 -21.64 -8.41 1.46
CA ALA A 168 -20.90 -7.27 0.90
C ALA A 168 -19.50 -7.15 1.52
N ASN A 169 -18.65 -6.43 0.84
CA ASN A 169 -17.26 -6.23 1.27
C ASN A 169 -17.13 -5.04 2.21
N PRO A 170 -16.63 -5.21 3.45
CA PRO A 170 -16.53 -4.15 4.43
C PRO A 170 -15.58 -3.01 4.01
N TYR A 171 -14.55 -3.33 3.23
CA TYR A 171 -13.59 -2.31 2.77
C TYR A 171 -14.21 -1.39 1.72
N PHE A 172 -14.94 -1.95 0.74
CA PHE A 172 -15.62 -1.16 -0.28
C PHE A 172 -16.84 -0.40 0.29
N ALA A 173 -17.58 -0.98 1.24
CA ALA A 173 -18.73 -0.34 1.87
C ALA A 173 -18.40 1.03 2.49
N ARG A 174 -17.16 1.25 2.91
CA ARG A 174 -16.70 2.50 3.51
C ARG A 174 -16.73 3.69 2.55
N PHE A 175 -16.54 3.47 1.25
CA PHE A 175 -16.37 4.55 0.27
C PHE A 175 -17.14 4.34 -1.04
N SER A 176 -17.95 3.30 -1.15
CA SER A 176 -18.81 3.08 -2.31
C SER A 176 -19.77 4.26 -2.50
N SER A 177 -20.06 4.67 -3.73
CA SER A 177 -20.92 5.82 -4.03
C SER A 177 -22.38 5.60 -3.63
N SER A 178 -22.82 4.32 -3.60
CA SER A 178 -24.18 3.94 -3.20
C SER A 178 -24.25 2.49 -2.71
N GLU A 179 -25.39 2.10 -2.14
CA GLU A 179 -25.66 0.72 -1.70
C GLU A 179 -25.67 -0.28 -2.87
N THR A 180 -25.84 0.15 -4.11
CA THR A 180 -25.87 -0.69 -5.30
C THR A 180 -24.69 -0.47 -6.24
N ALA A 181 -23.71 0.36 -5.84
CA ALA A 181 -22.51 0.63 -6.62
C ALA A 181 -21.69 -0.62 -6.87
N THR A 182 -20.97 -0.63 -7.98
CA THR A 182 -19.91 -1.60 -8.28
C THR A 182 -18.55 -0.90 -8.25
N VAL A 183 -17.48 -1.63 -7.94
CA VAL A 183 -16.12 -1.06 -7.92
C VAL A 183 -15.75 -0.48 -9.29
N ILE A 184 -16.03 -1.24 -10.37
CA ILE A 184 -15.76 -0.78 -11.75
C ILE A 184 -16.65 0.41 -12.12
N GLY A 185 -17.91 0.44 -11.69
CA GLY A 185 -18.82 1.55 -11.94
C GLY A 185 -18.33 2.85 -11.31
N ASP A 186 -17.93 2.80 -10.05
CA ASP A 186 -17.38 3.95 -9.33
C ASP A 186 -16.04 4.41 -9.93
N ALA A 187 -15.17 3.47 -10.32
CA ALA A 187 -13.92 3.80 -10.99
C ALA A 187 -14.15 4.46 -12.37
N ALA A 188 -15.05 3.90 -13.19
CA ALA A 188 -15.37 4.42 -14.53
C ALA A 188 -16.00 5.81 -14.47
N ALA A 189 -16.82 6.07 -13.44
CA ALA A 189 -17.47 7.38 -13.25
C ALA A 189 -16.46 8.52 -13.00
N GLN A 190 -15.22 8.22 -12.65
CA GLN A 190 -14.16 9.21 -12.46
C GLN A 190 -13.55 9.72 -13.76
N GLY A 191 -13.80 9.06 -14.91
CA GLY A 191 -13.25 9.47 -16.19
C GLY A 191 -11.71 9.40 -16.26
N ALA A 192 -11.13 8.32 -15.74
CA ALA A 192 -9.69 8.12 -15.69
C ALA A 192 -9.02 8.31 -17.06
N THR A 193 -7.92 9.07 -17.11
CA THR A 193 -7.04 9.20 -18.29
C THR A 193 -5.99 8.10 -18.34
N PHE A 194 -5.64 7.57 -17.17
CA PHE A 194 -4.75 6.42 -17.01
C PHE A 194 -5.27 5.52 -15.88
N PHE A 195 -5.19 4.21 -16.04
CA PHE A 195 -5.58 3.29 -14.98
C PHE A 195 -4.66 2.08 -14.89
N THR A 196 -4.61 1.48 -13.69
CA THR A 196 -4.07 0.14 -13.48
C THR A 196 -5.18 -0.78 -12.98
N LEU A 197 -5.17 -2.05 -13.45
CA LEU A 197 -6.08 -3.09 -13.00
C LEU A 197 -5.30 -4.33 -12.55
N TRP A 198 -5.43 -4.68 -11.27
CA TRP A 198 -4.84 -5.90 -10.70
C TRP A 198 -5.94 -6.74 -10.07
N ALA A 199 -6.48 -7.68 -10.84
CA ALA A 199 -7.56 -8.57 -10.41
C ALA A 199 -7.25 -10.02 -10.79
N GLY A 200 -8.04 -10.97 -10.29
CA GLY A 200 -7.94 -12.40 -10.62
C GLY A 200 -7.12 -13.24 -9.63
N ALA A 201 -6.24 -12.62 -8.82
CA ALA A 201 -5.43 -13.38 -7.87
C ALA A 201 -6.29 -14.13 -6.82
N ASN A 202 -7.34 -13.48 -6.31
CA ASN A 202 -8.23 -14.08 -5.29
C ASN A 202 -9.15 -15.16 -5.86
N ASP A 203 -9.40 -15.17 -7.15
CA ASP A 203 -10.16 -16.22 -7.85
C ASP A 203 -9.47 -17.59 -7.71
N ILE A 204 -8.13 -17.56 -7.71
CA ILE A 204 -7.31 -18.77 -7.61
C ILE A 204 -6.82 -19.02 -6.16
N LEU A 205 -6.55 -17.96 -5.41
CA LEU A 205 -5.90 -18.04 -4.10
C LEU A 205 -6.72 -18.87 -3.11
N ILE A 206 -8.04 -18.71 -3.07
CA ILE A 206 -8.91 -19.43 -2.16
C ILE A 206 -8.88 -20.93 -2.47
N TYR A 207 -8.90 -21.30 -3.75
CA TYR A 207 -8.77 -22.68 -4.20
C TYR A 207 -7.39 -23.26 -3.85
N ALA A 208 -6.32 -22.53 -4.13
CA ALA A 208 -4.95 -22.96 -3.87
C ALA A 208 -4.65 -23.12 -2.37
N THR A 209 -5.09 -22.18 -1.54
CA THR A 209 -4.91 -22.25 -0.07
C THR A 209 -5.80 -23.31 0.59
N GLY A 210 -6.90 -23.68 -0.04
CA GLY A 210 -7.74 -24.82 0.33
C GLY A 210 -7.17 -26.19 -0.08
N GLY A 211 -5.91 -26.24 -0.57
CA GLY A 211 -5.28 -27.48 -1.01
C GLY A 211 -5.85 -28.05 -2.32
N GLY A 212 -6.41 -27.20 -3.16
CA GLY A 212 -7.04 -27.60 -4.42
C GLY A 212 -8.39 -28.32 -4.23
N THR A 213 -9.00 -28.19 -3.06
CA THR A 213 -10.33 -28.73 -2.74
C THR A 213 -11.32 -27.57 -2.66
N GLY A 214 -12.39 -27.63 -3.41
CA GLY A 214 -13.43 -26.61 -3.44
C GLY A 214 -14.19 -26.63 -4.75
N VAL A 215 -15.35 -26.00 -4.78
CA VAL A 215 -16.09 -25.75 -6.02
C VAL A 215 -15.42 -24.58 -6.73
N ASP A 216 -15.19 -24.75 -8.00
CA ASP A 216 -14.85 -23.66 -8.94
C ASP A 216 -15.95 -22.59 -8.81
N GLN A 217 -15.58 -21.37 -8.39
CA GLN A 217 -16.53 -20.28 -8.12
C GLN A 217 -16.45 -19.24 -9.21
#